data_267b87bd0a55c1b8608643ba0117b42d
#
_entry.id   267b87bd0a55c1b8608643ba0117b42d
#
_cell.length_a   1.000
_cell.length_b   1.000
_cell.length_c   1.000
_cell.angle_alpha   90.00
_cell.angle_beta   90.00
_cell.angle_gamma   90.00
#
_symmetry.space_group_name_H-M   'P 1'
#
loop_
_entity.id
_entity.type
_entity.pdbx_description
1 polymer ?
#
loop_
_entity_poly.entity_id
_entity_poly.type
_entity_poly.pdbx_seq_one_letter_code
_entity_poly.pdbx_strand_id
1 'polypeptide(L)'
;MQKQGFLYILFNKRNGTLYIGVTSDLLKRIYEHKSKTLGGFSKRYGVDKLGYYEVFDTITEAIKREKQLKSGNRNHKLALIESMNPKW
;
A
#
# COMPACT_ATOMS: atom_id res chain seq x y z
N MET A 1 -12.22 6.20 21.03
CA MET A 1 -10.99 5.45 20.78
C MET A 1 -10.53 5.73 19.34
N GLN A 2 -9.28 6.17 19.18
CA GLN A 2 -8.75 6.43 17.84
C GLN A 2 -8.37 5.13 17.17
N LYS A 3 -8.73 5.01 15.90
CA LYS A 3 -8.32 3.84 15.10
C LYS A 3 -6.91 4.03 14.59
N GLN A 4 -6.16 2.94 14.57
CA GLN A 4 -4.87 2.93 13.90
C GLN A 4 -5.04 3.19 12.41
N GLY A 5 -4.00 3.72 11.79
CA GLY A 5 -3.93 3.88 10.34
C GLY A 5 -2.82 3.03 9.79
N PHE A 6 -3.03 2.50 8.60
CA PHE A 6 -2.04 1.70 7.88
C PHE A 6 -1.77 2.35 6.54
N LEU A 7 -0.50 2.60 6.25
CA LEU A 7 -0.07 2.88 4.89
C LEU A 7 0.37 1.56 4.29
N TYR A 8 0.00 1.31 3.04
CA TYR A 8 0.41 0.08 2.38
C TYR A 8 0.79 0.34 0.93
N ILE A 9 1.69 -0.50 0.41
CA ILE A 9 2.08 -0.48 -1.00
C ILE A 9 1.79 -1.86 -1.56
N LEU A 10 0.97 -1.91 -2.58
CA LEU A 10 0.65 -3.13 -3.31
C LEU A 10 1.39 -3.15 -4.64
N PHE A 11 1.60 -4.34 -5.19
CA PHE A 11 2.21 -4.49 -6.51
C PHE A 11 1.54 -5.65 -7.25
N ASN A 12 1.69 -5.68 -8.58
CA ASN A 12 1.19 -6.79 -9.40
C ASN A 12 2.28 -7.82 -9.68
N LYS A 13 3.51 -7.36 -9.93
CA LYS A 13 4.67 -8.21 -10.16
C LYS A 13 5.92 -7.41 -9.84
N ARG A 14 7.07 -8.09 -9.70
CA ARG A 14 8.34 -7.44 -9.41
C ARG A 14 8.62 -6.35 -10.45
N ASN A 15 8.96 -5.15 -9.98
CA ASN A 15 9.22 -3.98 -10.80
C ASN A 15 8.04 -3.58 -11.70
N GLY A 16 6.85 -4.07 -11.37
CA GLY A 16 5.63 -3.72 -12.11
C GLY A 16 4.94 -2.50 -11.55
N THR A 17 3.61 -2.51 -11.61
CA THR A 17 2.79 -1.39 -11.15
C THR A 17 2.68 -1.39 -9.63
N LEU A 18 2.76 -0.21 -9.03
CA LEU A 18 2.63 0.00 -7.59
C LEU A 18 1.36 0.79 -7.29
N TYR A 19 0.78 0.52 -6.13
CA TYR A 19 -0.37 1.27 -5.61
C TYR A 19 -0.12 1.57 -4.14
N ILE A 20 -0.27 2.84 -3.76
CA ILE A 20 -0.14 3.27 -2.37
C ILE A 20 -1.52 3.64 -1.85
N GLY A 21 -1.87 3.13 -0.68
CA GLY A 21 -3.14 3.42 -0.05
C GLY A 21 -3.04 3.54 1.46
N VAL A 22 -4.14 3.97 2.06
CA VAL A 22 -4.28 4.09 3.50
C VAL A 22 -5.59 3.44 3.90
N THR A 23 -5.57 2.73 5.02
CA THR A 23 -6.79 2.09 5.55
C THR A 23 -6.70 2.00 7.07
N SER A 24 -7.85 1.88 7.71
CA SER A 24 -7.93 1.57 9.15
C SER A 24 -7.98 0.06 9.39
N ASP A 25 -8.13 -0.75 8.34
CA ASP A 25 -8.21 -2.20 8.44
C ASP A 25 -7.43 -2.83 7.28
N LEU A 26 -6.16 -3.16 7.55
CA LEU A 26 -5.25 -3.62 6.50
C LEU A 26 -5.68 -4.98 5.91
N LEU A 27 -6.05 -5.93 6.76
CA LEU A 27 -6.42 -7.27 6.28
C LEU A 27 -7.67 -7.22 5.40
N LYS A 28 -8.67 -6.46 5.81
CA LYS A 28 -9.88 -6.28 5.03
C LYS A 28 -9.58 -5.63 3.68
N ARG A 29 -8.75 -4.60 3.67
CA ARG A 29 -8.41 -3.88 2.44
C ARG A 29 -7.63 -4.76 1.46
N ILE A 30 -6.69 -5.58 1.97
CA ILE A 30 -5.95 -6.51 1.13
C ILE A 30 -6.90 -7.55 0.53
N TYR A 31 -7.82 -8.08 1.33
CA TYR A 31 -8.83 -9.01 0.83
C TYR A 31 -9.66 -8.38 -0.30
N GLU A 32 -10.09 -7.13 -0.11
CA GLU A 32 -10.86 -6.42 -1.12
C GLU A 32 -10.08 -6.25 -2.43
N HIS A 33 -8.77 -5.96 -2.35
CA HIS A 33 -7.94 -5.88 -3.55
C HIS A 33 -7.79 -7.23 -4.24
N LYS A 34 -7.54 -8.30 -3.47
CA LYS A 34 -7.35 -9.64 -4.03
C LYS A 34 -8.62 -10.18 -4.67
N SER A 35 -9.77 -9.93 -4.06
CA SER A 35 -11.06 -10.37 -4.60
C SER A 35 -11.58 -9.46 -5.71
N LYS A 36 -10.84 -8.36 -5.99
CA LYS A 36 -11.20 -7.36 -7.00
C LYS A 36 -12.56 -6.72 -6.72
N THR A 37 -12.94 -6.67 -5.45
CA THR A 37 -14.17 -6.01 -5.00
C THR A 37 -14.06 -4.49 -5.17
N LEU A 38 -12.85 -3.94 -4.97
CA LEU A 38 -12.58 -2.54 -5.23
C LEU A 38 -12.36 -2.34 -6.72
N GLY A 39 -13.03 -1.36 -7.29
CA GLY A 39 -12.87 -1.02 -8.71
C GLY A 39 -11.66 -0.14 -8.94
N GLY A 40 -11.56 0.38 -10.16
CA GLY A 40 -10.56 1.38 -10.53
C GLY A 40 -9.17 0.81 -10.75
N PHE A 41 -8.17 1.54 -10.25
CA PHE A 41 -6.76 1.27 -10.55
C PHE A 41 -6.32 -0.14 -10.15
N SER A 42 -6.59 -0.56 -8.92
CA SER A 42 -6.09 -1.85 -8.45
C SER A 42 -6.71 -3.02 -9.21
N LYS A 43 -7.99 -2.94 -9.55
CA LYS A 43 -8.67 -3.96 -10.34
C LYS A 43 -8.10 -4.02 -11.76
N ARG A 44 -7.90 -2.86 -12.36
CA ARG A 44 -7.43 -2.74 -13.75
C ARG A 44 -6.03 -3.32 -13.92
N TYR A 45 -5.12 -3.06 -12.97
CA TYR A 45 -3.72 -3.46 -13.08
C TYR A 45 -3.38 -4.70 -12.28
N GLY A 46 -4.36 -5.31 -11.60
CA GLY A 46 -4.13 -6.53 -10.84
C GLY A 46 -3.17 -6.34 -9.67
N VAL A 47 -3.22 -5.18 -9.00
CA VAL A 47 -2.29 -4.83 -7.92
C VAL A 47 -2.85 -5.41 -6.63
N ASP A 48 -2.50 -6.64 -6.33
CA ASP A 48 -3.10 -7.41 -5.23
C ASP A 48 -2.10 -8.01 -4.25
N LYS A 49 -0.80 -7.76 -4.42
CA LYS A 49 0.24 -8.30 -3.55
C LYS A 49 0.75 -7.23 -2.62
N LEU A 50 0.80 -7.54 -1.32
CA LEU A 50 1.31 -6.59 -0.32
C LEU A 50 2.84 -6.58 -0.35
N GLY A 51 3.42 -5.43 -0.69
CA GLY A 51 4.86 -5.25 -0.74
C GLY A 51 5.44 -4.59 0.49
N TYR A 52 4.66 -3.69 1.12
CA TYR A 52 5.15 -2.89 2.24
C TYR A 52 3.98 -2.32 3.03
N TYR A 53 4.16 -2.14 4.33
CA TYR A 53 3.17 -1.43 5.14
C TYR A 53 3.84 -0.75 6.33
N GLU A 54 3.19 0.30 6.83
CA GLU A 54 3.54 1.00 8.07
C GLU A 54 2.30 1.16 8.92
N VAL A 55 2.47 1.08 10.23
CA VAL A 55 1.38 1.22 11.20
C VAL A 55 1.54 2.56 11.92
N PHE A 56 0.44 3.30 12.02
CA PHE A 56 0.39 4.58 12.70
C PHE A 56 -0.70 4.57 13.76
N ASP A 57 -0.53 5.39 14.81
CA ASP A 57 -1.52 5.49 15.88
C ASP A 57 -2.85 6.08 15.40
N THR A 58 -2.80 6.89 14.35
CA THR A 58 -4.00 7.52 13.78
C THR A 58 -3.99 7.44 12.27
N ILE A 59 -5.19 7.46 11.69
CA ILE A 59 -5.36 7.48 10.23
C ILE A 59 -4.79 8.77 9.62
N THR A 60 -4.83 9.87 10.38
CA THR A 60 -4.30 11.15 9.92
C THR A 60 -2.80 11.07 9.65
N GLU A 61 -2.05 10.41 10.53
CA GLU A 61 -0.62 10.22 10.33
C GLU A 61 -0.33 9.36 9.12
N ALA A 62 -1.13 8.32 8.90
CA ALA A 62 -0.99 7.45 7.73
C ALA A 62 -1.23 8.24 6.44
N ILE A 63 -2.23 9.12 6.43
CA ILE A 63 -2.53 9.97 5.27
C ILE A 63 -1.37 10.91 4.96
N LYS A 64 -0.75 11.50 5.99
CA LYS A 64 0.41 12.37 5.81
C LYS A 64 1.55 11.59 5.15
N ARG A 65 1.79 10.36 5.60
CA ARG A 65 2.84 9.52 5.04
C ARG A 65 2.54 9.15 3.59
N GLU A 66 1.28 8.86 3.28
CA GLU A 66 0.86 8.58 1.91
C GLU A 66 1.20 9.73 0.97
N LYS A 67 0.84 10.95 1.37
CA LYS A 67 1.14 12.13 0.56
C LYS A 67 2.63 12.31 0.36
N GLN A 68 3.42 12.09 1.40
CA GLN A 68 4.87 12.18 1.35
C GLN A 68 5.45 11.18 0.34
N LEU A 69 4.99 9.93 0.38
CA LEU A 69 5.48 8.90 -0.54
C LEU A 69 5.01 9.14 -1.97
N LYS A 70 3.79 9.63 -2.17
CA LYS A 70 3.28 9.92 -3.51
C LYS A 70 4.03 11.06 -4.18
N SER A 71 4.56 12.00 -3.40
CA SER A 71 5.36 13.10 -3.94
C SER A 71 6.81 12.68 -4.23
N GLY A 72 7.25 11.53 -3.72
CA GLY A 72 8.58 11.00 -3.96
C GLY A 72 8.69 10.22 -5.27
N ASN A 73 9.91 9.76 -5.58
CA ASN A 73 10.13 9.00 -6.80
C ASN A 73 9.85 7.51 -6.59
N ARG A 74 9.79 6.78 -7.71
CA ARG A 74 9.52 5.35 -7.71
C ARG A 74 10.61 4.55 -6.99
N ASN A 75 11.87 4.95 -7.13
CA ASN A 75 12.99 4.22 -6.52
C ASN A 75 12.88 4.18 -5.00
N HIS A 76 12.40 5.25 -4.38
CA HIS A 76 12.16 5.28 -2.94
C HIS A 76 11.12 4.21 -2.53
N LYS A 77 10.04 4.10 -3.29
CA LYS A 77 8.98 3.11 -3.03
C LYS A 77 9.50 1.68 -3.21
N LEU A 78 10.30 1.45 -4.24
CA LEU A 78 10.91 0.14 -4.48
C LEU A 78 11.85 -0.24 -3.33
N ALA A 79 12.63 0.71 -2.84
CA ALA A 79 13.53 0.47 -1.70
C ALA A 79 12.75 0.08 -0.44
N LEU A 80 11.60 0.71 -0.19
CA LEU A 80 10.75 0.34 0.94
C LEU A 80 10.23 -1.09 0.81
N ILE A 81 9.77 -1.48 -0.37
CA ILE A 81 9.31 -2.84 -0.61
C ILE A 81 10.45 -3.83 -0.38
N GLU A 82 11.62 -3.54 -0.90
CA GLU A 82 12.79 -4.42 -0.75
C GLU A 82 13.23 -4.56 0.70
N SER A 83 13.05 -3.51 1.52
CA SER A 83 13.39 -3.57 2.93
C SER A 83 12.56 -4.60 3.70
N MET A 84 11.32 -4.82 3.26
CA MET A 84 10.38 -5.76 3.90
C MET A 84 10.35 -7.11 3.16
N ASN A 85 10.52 -7.09 1.84
CA ASN A 85 10.46 -8.27 0.97
C ASN A 85 11.66 -8.28 0.02
N PRO A 86 12.84 -8.72 0.47
CA PRO A 86 14.06 -8.66 -0.36
C PRO A 86 13.96 -9.40 -1.69
N LYS A 87 13.08 -10.39 -1.78
CA LYS A 87 12.95 -11.21 -2.98
C LYS A 87 11.64 -11.00 -3.73
N TRP A 88 10.99 -9.89 -3.45
CA TRP A 88 9.67 -9.64 -4.06
C TRP A 88 9.69 -9.72 -5.58
#